data_21fe5b59d7c69832c98a5f1f03cbe1bf
#
_entry.id   21fe5b59d7c69832c98a5f1f03cbe1bf
#
_cell.length_a   1.000
_cell.length_b   1.000
_cell.length_c   1.000
_cell.angle_alpha   90.00
_cell.angle_beta   90.00
_cell.angle_gamma   90.00
#
_symmetry.space_group_name_H-M   'P 1'
#
loop_
_entity.id
_entity.type
_entity.pdbx_description
1 polymer ?
#
loop_
_entity_poly.entity_id
_entity_poly.type
_entity_poly.pdbx_seq_one_letter_code
_entity_poly.pdbx_strand_id
1 'polypeptide(L)'
;MKKLVLAWVFACGVALAQPAEGTVFYEVFLRSFGDSDGDGVGDLRGTTERLDYLQDLGVGGVWLMPLHRSPSYHGYDVTDYRSVNPDYGTMADFEAFARAAHERGMDVVIDLVVNHTSSAHPWFRQAEAGNAPRRAFYSFSDTDPGWQGLGGPAWHPSGRGYYLGLFWSEMPDLNYRNPAVLREMQDVARFWLARGVDGFRVDAVQHILESEGGIIANTPENIAWVGDFERFIKSVKPDAYLVGETWTDTETIVRYHRAGLDYSFNYPLFTALVGSVQDRNPGELERVLEQDLALYPPNARQATFTSNHDQIRPGTSLGFLRRDEARLKLAAGLLLTLPGTPFLYYGEELGLPNGPGDADEEKRTPMMWDGSANFGFTTGTPWYAFSSDDSTLTVAAQAEDPDSVLNWYKTLIALRNEYPALREGGLELLPGTPDTVLGFRREHEGQRLIVLANFAGEVQVDTAAYAGATELLTGRAVGETLTLGEMGMGVLELKPE
;
A
#
# COMPACT_ATOMS: atom_id res chain seq x y z
N MET A 1 -64.09 19.11 1.45
CA MET A 1 -62.79 19.29 2.10
C MET A 1 -61.97 18.00 1.91
N LYS A 2 -61.10 17.95 0.90
CA LYS A 2 -60.21 16.81 0.63
C LYS A 2 -58.87 17.07 1.35
N LYS A 3 -58.50 16.23 2.30
CA LYS A 3 -57.18 16.28 2.96
C LYS A 3 -56.14 15.65 2.03
N LEU A 4 -55.19 16.48 1.59
CA LEU A 4 -53.97 16.02 0.92
C LEU A 4 -53.03 15.44 1.99
N VAL A 5 -52.71 14.16 1.89
CA VAL A 5 -51.66 13.54 2.69
C VAL A 5 -50.38 13.64 1.86
N LEU A 6 -49.47 14.49 2.28
CA LEU A 6 -48.08 14.54 1.72
C LEU A 6 -47.29 13.38 2.33
N ALA A 7 -47.00 12.39 1.54
CA ALA A 7 -46.04 11.34 1.91
C ALA A 7 -44.62 11.91 1.71
N TRP A 8 -43.86 12.08 2.81
CA TRP A 8 -42.43 12.34 2.79
C TRP A 8 -41.72 11.00 2.50
N VAL A 9 -41.18 10.88 1.30
CA VAL A 9 -40.21 9.81 0.99
C VAL A 9 -38.89 10.26 1.58
N PHE A 10 -38.52 9.72 2.73
CA PHE A 10 -37.14 9.75 3.21
C PHE A 10 -36.30 8.89 2.29
N ALA A 11 -35.59 9.51 1.35
CA ALA A 11 -34.44 8.87 0.72
C ALA A 11 -33.38 8.74 1.82
N CYS A 12 -33.27 7.54 2.41
CA CYS A 12 -32.14 7.17 3.23
C CYS A 12 -30.95 7.06 2.27
N GLY A 13 -30.25 8.17 2.04
CA GLY A 13 -28.91 8.16 1.47
C GLY A 13 -28.04 7.43 2.50
N VAL A 14 -27.64 6.20 2.20
CA VAL A 14 -26.51 5.59 2.89
C VAL A 14 -25.33 6.49 2.54
N ALA A 15 -24.93 7.35 3.47
CA ALA A 15 -23.64 7.99 3.41
C ALA A 15 -22.63 6.83 3.48
N LEU A 16 -21.98 6.54 2.38
CA LEU A 16 -20.80 5.68 2.39
C LEU A 16 -19.79 6.40 3.27
N ALA A 17 -19.60 5.89 4.48
CA ALA A 17 -18.59 6.41 5.39
C ALA A 17 -17.23 6.25 4.69
N GLN A 18 -16.35 7.27 4.81
CA GLN A 18 -14.93 7.09 4.52
C GLN A 18 -14.41 5.86 5.28
N PRO A 19 -13.40 5.12 4.77
CA PRO A 19 -12.79 4.09 5.57
C PRO A 19 -12.42 4.72 6.91
N ALA A 20 -12.71 4.02 7.98
CA ALA A 20 -12.32 4.48 9.31
C ALA A 20 -10.82 4.77 9.28
N GLU A 21 -10.40 5.91 9.81
CA GLU A 21 -8.99 6.28 9.87
C GLU A 21 -8.17 5.10 10.45
N GLY A 22 -7.03 4.82 9.85
CA GLY A 22 -6.18 3.68 10.27
C GLY A 22 -6.69 2.29 9.92
N THR A 23 -7.69 2.18 9.02
CA THR A 23 -8.13 0.89 8.45
C THR A 23 -6.98 0.21 7.69
N VAL A 24 -6.99 -1.12 7.62
CA VAL A 24 -5.93 -1.87 6.93
C VAL A 24 -6.27 -2.01 5.45
N PHE A 25 -5.33 -1.67 4.57
CA PHE A 25 -5.41 -1.91 3.14
C PHE A 25 -4.64 -3.15 2.74
N TYR A 26 -5.06 -3.78 1.64
CA TYR A 26 -4.42 -4.97 1.09
C TYR A 26 -4.07 -4.73 -0.38
N GLU A 27 -2.79 -4.75 -0.70
CA GLU A 27 -2.27 -4.59 -2.06
C GLU A 27 -2.36 -5.90 -2.81
N VAL A 28 -3.04 -5.88 -3.97
CA VAL A 28 -3.25 -7.03 -4.85
C VAL A 28 -2.57 -6.81 -6.19
N PHE A 29 -1.72 -7.75 -6.58
CA PHE A 29 -1.31 -7.91 -7.97
C PHE A 29 -2.27 -8.88 -8.65
N LEU A 30 -3.20 -8.36 -9.47
CA LEU A 30 -4.26 -9.16 -10.11
C LEU A 30 -3.72 -10.42 -10.77
N ARG A 31 -2.65 -10.28 -11.57
CA ARG A 31 -1.99 -11.37 -12.31
C ARG A 31 -1.60 -12.57 -11.44
N SER A 32 -1.37 -12.35 -10.15
CA SER A 32 -0.88 -13.35 -9.20
C SER A 32 -1.86 -13.72 -8.09
N PHE A 33 -3.08 -13.15 -8.07
CA PHE A 33 -3.96 -13.33 -6.92
C PHE A 33 -4.94 -14.50 -7.08
N GLY A 34 -5.60 -14.64 -8.23
CA GLY A 34 -6.51 -15.75 -8.51
C GLY A 34 -6.94 -15.74 -9.97
N ASP A 35 -6.87 -16.90 -10.63
CA ASP A 35 -7.22 -17.13 -12.02
C ASP A 35 -8.56 -17.85 -12.10
N SER A 36 -9.56 -17.23 -12.70
CA SER A 36 -10.93 -17.77 -12.79
C SER A 36 -11.19 -18.59 -14.06
N ASP A 37 -10.43 -18.40 -15.12
CA ASP A 37 -10.70 -19.03 -16.42
C ASP A 37 -9.67 -20.09 -16.83
N GLY A 38 -8.57 -20.23 -16.06
CA GLY A 38 -7.59 -21.30 -16.21
C GLY A 38 -6.54 -21.03 -17.29
N ASP A 39 -6.35 -19.77 -17.69
CA ASP A 39 -5.31 -19.39 -18.64
C ASP A 39 -3.91 -19.23 -18.01
N GLY A 40 -3.84 -19.26 -16.68
CA GLY A 40 -2.63 -19.16 -15.90
C GLY A 40 -2.34 -17.74 -15.38
N VAL A 41 -3.15 -16.77 -15.75
CA VAL A 41 -3.04 -15.37 -15.34
C VAL A 41 -4.19 -15.02 -14.41
N GLY A 42 -3.89 -14.46 -13.24
CA GLY A 42 -4.93 -13.99 -12.32
C GLY A 42 -5.75 -12.85 -12.92
N ASP A 43 -7.02 -12.76 -12.55
CA ASP A 43 -7.98 -11.86 -13.14
C ASP A 43 -8.95 -11.23 -12.11
N LEU A 44 -9.79 -10.29 -12.55
CA LEU A 44 -10.75 -9.58 -11.70
C LEU A 44 -11.84 -10.51 -11.13
N ARG A 45 -12.25 -11.55 -11.85
CA ARG A 45 -13.25 -12.52 -11.37
C ARG A 45 -12.65 -13.40 -10.30
N GLY A 46 -11.44 -13.96 -10.55
CA GLY A 46 -10.71 -14.75 -9.57
C GLY A 46 -10.42 -13.93 -8.30
N THR A 47 -10.07 -12.64 -8.45
CA THR A 47 -9.93 -11.74 -7.30
C THR A 47 -11.25 -11.49 -6.59
N THR A 48 -12.36 -11.34 -7.32
CA THR A 48 -13.72 -11.18 -6.73
C THR A 48 -14.11 -12.40 -5.91
N GLU A 49 -13.81 -13.61 -6.36
CA GLU A 49 -14.05 -14.86 -5.64
C GLU A 49 -13.27 -14.98 -4.31
N ARG A 50 -12.22 -14.19 -4.14
CA ARG A 50 -11.37 -14.15 -2.94
C ARG A 50 -11.69 -13.00 -1.98
N LEU A 51 -12.70 -12.16 -2.25
CA LEU A 51 -13.09 -11.06 -1.39
C LEU A 51 -13.57 -11.50 0.00
N ASP A 52 -14.17 -12.69 0.11
CA ASP A 52 -14.56 -13.24 1.42
C ASP A 52 -13.35 -13.55 2.31
N TYR A 53 -12.23 -13.98 1.71
CA TYR A 53 -10.96 -14.13 2.43
C TYR A 53 -10.45 -12.79 2.97
N LEU A 54 -10.48 -11.73 2.15
CA LEU A 54 -10.06 -10.40 2.56
C LEU A 54 -10.96 -9.82 3.67
N GLN A 55 -12.27 -10.09 3.59
CA GLN A 55 -13.21 -9.73 4.65
C GLN A 55 -12.91 -10.48 5.95
N ASP A 56 -12.63 -11.78 5.88
CA ASP A 56 -12.28 -12.62 7.04
C ASP A 56 -10.92 -12.23 7.64
N LEU A 57 -9.98 -11.75 6.82
CA LEU A 57 -8.72 -11.16 7.28
C LEU A 57 -8.97 -9.84 8.05
N GLY A 58 -10.09 -9.16 7.78
CA GLY A 58 -10.50 -7.93 8.47
C GLY A 58 -10.00 -6.64 7.82
N VAL A 59 -9.56 -6.68 6.54
CA VAL A 59 -9.13 -5.47 5.81
C VAL A 59 -10.34 -4.64 5.36
N GLY A 60 -10.17 -3.33 5.32
CA GLY A 60 -11.22 -2.39 4.94
C GLY A 60 -10.96 -1.68 3.62
N GLY A 61 -9.91 -2.06 2.89
CA GLY A 61 -9.66 -1.55 1.54
C GLY A 61 -8.72 -2.44 0.73
N VAL A 62 -8.87 -2.38 -0.58
CA VAL A 62 -8.04 -3.12 -1.54
C VAL A 62 -7.36 -2.12 -2.46
N TRP A 63 -6.04 -2.22 -2.58
CA TRP A 63 -5.28 -1.51 -3.60
C TRP A 63 -4.92 -2.48 -4.72
N LEU A 64 -5.43 -2.23 -5.93
CA LEU A 64 -5.08 -2.96 -7.14
C LEU A 64 -3.87 -2.29 -7.81
N MET A 65 -2.80 -3.03 -8.01
CA MET A 65 -1.68 -2.64 -8.89
C MET A 65 -2.22 -2.32 -10.29
N PRO A 66 -1.41 -1.70 -11.22
CA PRO A 66 -1.93 -1.21 -12.49
C PRO A 66 -2.77 -2.23 -13.24
N LEU A 67 -4.04 -1.88 -13.42
CA LEU A 67 -5.03 -2.72 -14.12
C LEU A 67 -5.32 -2.24 -15.54
N HIS A 68 -4.75 -1.10 -15.93
CA HIS A 68 -4.94 -0.49 -17.23
C HIS A 68 -4.32 -1.33 -18.35
N ARG A 69 -4.80 -1.13 -19.58
CA ARG A 69 -4.22 -1.80 -20.74
C ARG A 69 -2.74 -1.44 -20.87
N SER A 70 -1.90 -2.47 -20.89
CA SER A 70 -0.43 -2.39 -20.95
C SER A 70 0.12 -3.59 -21.71
N PRO A 71 1.26 -3.45 -22.40
CA PRO A 71 1.93 -4.58 -23.05
C PRO A 71 2.80 -5.40 -22.10
N SER A 72 3.15 -4.87 -20.92
CA SER A 72 4.00 -5.55 -19.94
C SER A 72 3.18 -6.27 -18.88
N TYR A 73 3.81 -7.24 -18.21
CA TYR A 73 3.19 -7.98 -17.10
C TYR A 73 2.94 -7.09 -15.88
N HIS A 74 3.77 -6.05 -15.67
CA HIS A 74 3.70 -5.17 -14.51
C HIS A 74 2.64 -4.06 -14.63
N GLY A 75 2.23 -3.70 -15.85
CA GLY A 75 1.16 -2.75 -16.09
C GLY A 75 1.52 -1.26 -16.01
N TYR A 76 2.75 -0.89 -15.61
CA TYR A 76 3.13 0.52 -15.46
C TYR A 76 3.33 1.26 -16.79
N ASP A 77 3.57 0.58 -17.89
CA ASP A 77 3.66 1.17 -19.23
C ASP A 77 2.27 1.18 -19.93
N VAL A 78 1.42 2.09 -19.51
CA VAL A 78 0.02 2.20 -19.92
C VAL A 78 -0.14 2.59 -21.39
N THR A 79 -0.99 1.87 -22.12
CA THR A 79 -1.39 2.18 -23.51
C THR A 79 -2.80 2.74 -23.66
N ASP A 80 -3.67 2.53 -22.66
CA ASP A 80 -5.02 3.10 -22.60
C ASP A 80 -5.47 3.20 -21.14
N TYR A 81 -5.59 4.41 -20.64
CA TYR A 81 -5.98 4.70 -19.25
C TYR A 81 -7.47 4.44 -18.95
N ARG A 82 -8.32 4.25 -19.96
CA ARG A 82 -9.78 4.10 -19.80
C ARG A 82 -10.28 2.70 -20.11
N SER A 83 -9.37 1.73 -20.15
CA SER A 83 -9.69 0.31 -20.34
C SER A 83 -8.98 -0.58 -19.32
N VAL A 84 -9.61 -1.69 -18.99
CA VAL A 84 -8.98 -2.79 -18.26
C VAL A 84 -8.05 -3.56 -19.19
N ASN A 85 -6.93 -4.06 -18.69
CA ASN A 85 -6.06 -4.98 -19.43
C ASN A 85 -6.87 -6.23 -19.79
N PRO A 86 -6.88 -6.66 -21.08
CA PRO A 86 -7.60 -7.88 -21.50
C PRO A 86 -7.22 -9.12 -20.70
N ASP A 87 -5.99 -9.22 -20.20
CA ASP A 87 -5.54 -10.32 -19.35
C ASP A 87 -6.30 -10.36 -17.99
N TYR A 88 -6.88 -9.24 -17.56
CA TYR A 88 -7.58 -9.13 -16.29
C TYR A 88 -9.12 -9.12 -16.44
N GLY A 89 -9.63 -9.16 -17.67
CA GLY A 89 -11.06 -9.15 -17.94
C GLY A 89 -11.56 -7.87 -18.60
N THR A 90 -12.77 -7.49 -18.27
CA THR A 90 -13.48 -6.36 -18.89
C THR A 90 -13.79 -5.24 -17.88
N MET A 91 -14.24 -4.08 -18.37
CA MET A 91 -14.77 -3.01 -17.53
C MET A 91 -15.96 -3.48 -16.67
N ALA A 92 -16.81 -4.36 -17.21
CA ALA A 92 -17.93 -4.91 -16.44
C ALA A 92 -17.46 -5.80 -15.27
N ASP A 93 -16.35 -6.53 -15.44
CA ASP A 93 -15.74 -7.32 -14.37
C ASP A 93 -15.15 -6.40 -13.28
N PHE A 94 -14.52 -5.29 -13.67
CA PHE A 94 -14.06 -4.28 -12.70
C PHE A 94 -15.23 -3.65 -11.91
N GLU A 95 -16.30 -3.23 -12.60
CA GLU A 95 -17.47 -2.66 -11.94
C GLU A 95 -18.18 -3.68 -11.03
N ALA A 96 -18.12 -4.98 -11.38
CA ALA A 96 -18.62 -6.06 -10.52
C ALA A 96 -17.73 -6.26 -9.29
N PHE A 97 -16.41 -6.26 -9.45
CA PHE A 97 -15.44 -6.32 -8.36
C PHE A 97 -15.65 -5.15 -7.38
N ALA A 98 -15.70 -3.91 -7.90
CA ALA A 98 -15.85 -2.72 -7.05
C ALA A 98 -17.16 -2.79 -6.23
N ARG A 99 -18.29 -3.18 -6.84
CA ARG A 99 -19.54 -3.39 -6.09
C ARG A 99 -19.40 -4.47 -5.02
N ALA A 100 -18.79 -5.61 -5.34
CA ALA A 100 -18.63 -6.71 -4.40
C ALA A 100 -17.70 -6.34 -3.21
N ALA A 101 -16.67 -5.51 -3.46
CA ALA A 101 -15.81 -4.95 -2.41
C ALA A 101 -16.62 -4.00 -1.50
N HIS A 102 -17.37 -3.06 -2.08
CA HIS A 102 -18.21 -2.12 -1.35
C HIS A 102 -19.31 -2.82 -0.52
N GLU A 103 -19.93 -3.89 -1.04
CA GLU A 103 -20.91 -4.70 -0.30
C GLU A 103 -20.29 -5.34 0.95
N ARG A 104 -18.97 -5.51 1.01
CA ARG A 104 -18.20 -5.99 2.15
C ARG A 104 -17.57 -4.88 3.00
N GLY A 105 -17.87 -3.62 2.68
CA GLY A 105 -17.32 -2.46 3.39
C GLY A 105 -15.86 -2.17 3.08
N MET A 106 -15.36 -2.63 1.93
CA MET A 106 -13.98 -2.38 1.49
C MET A 106 -13.93 -1.27 0.44
N ASP A 107 -13.04 -0.31 0.62
CA ASP A 107 -12.71 0.68 -0.40
C ASP A 107 -11.86 0.07 -1.53
N VAL A 108 -11.96 0.66 -2.71
CA VAL A 108 -11.19 0.27 -3.88
C VAL A 108 -10.24 1.40 -4.29
N VAL A 109 -8.94 1.14 -4.16
CA VAL A 109 -7.85 1.99 -4.64
C VAL A 109 -7.24 1.36 -5.88
N ILE A 110 -6.99 2.16 -6.90
CA ILE A 110 -6.24 1.69 -8.08
C ILE A 110 -4.96 2.49 -8.25
N ASP A 111 -3.98 1.86 -8.87
CA ASP A 111 -2.75 2.55 -9.27
C ASP A 111 -3.02 3.53 -10.41
N LEU A 112 -2.54 4.76 -10.29
CA LEU A 112 -2.66 5.79 -11.30
C LEU A 112 -1.26 6.24 -11.75
N VAL A 113 -0.84 5.73 -12.91
CA VAL A 113 0.46 6.03 -13.51
C VAL A 113 0.37 7.36 -14.22
N VAL A 114 0.74 8.44 -13.55
CA VAL A 114 0.62 9.79 -14.09
C VAL A 114 1.92 10.32 -14.70
N ASN A 115 3.09 9.77 -14.30
CA ASN A 115 4.38 10.29 -14.75
C ASN A 115 4.64 10.06 -16.23
N HIS A 116 4.32 8.88 -16.75
CA HIS A 116 4.69 8.42 -18.10
C HIS A 116 3.58 7.62 -18.76
N THR A 117 3.77 7.29 -20.04
CA THR A 117 2.95 6.32 -20.77
C THR A 117 3.87 5.24 -21.34
N SER A 118 3.29 4.15 -21.89
CA SER A 118 4.04 3.27 -22.78
C SER A 118 4.51 4.01 -24.03
N SER A 119 5.67 3.65 -24.59
CA SER A 119 6.08 4.03 -25.95
C SER A 119 5.08 3.55 -27.02
N ALA A 120 4.31 2.51 -26.70
CA ALA A 120 3.23 2.01 -27.53
C ALA A 120 1.92 2.81 -27.40
N HIS A 121 1.82 3.76 -26.48
CA HIS A 121 0.63 4.60 -26.31
C HIS A 121 0.31 5.39 -27.56
N PRO A 122 -0.96 5.49 -28.01
CA PRO A 122 -1.33 6.26 -29.21
C PRO A 122 -0.85 7.73 -29.19
N TRP A 123 -0.79 8.35 -28.02
CA TRP A 123 -0.27 9.73 -27.89
C TRP A 123 1.21 9.81 -28.26
N PHE A 124 2.04 8.90 -27.74
CA PHE A 124 3.47 8.91 -28.02
C PHE A 124 3.78 8.56 -29.48
N ARG A 125 3.11 7.54 -30.03
CA ARG A 125 3.26 7.19 -31.46
C ARG A 125 2.88 8.34 -32.39
N GLN A 126 1.83 9.10 -32.07
CA GLN A 126 1.46 10.31 -32.82
C GLN A 126 2.48 11.42 -32.63
N ALA A 127 3.05 11.58 -31.43
CA ALA A 127 4.12 12.55 -31.15
C ALA A 127 5.35 12.25 -31.99
N GLU A 128 5.81 11.01 -32.05
CA GLU A 128 6.93 10.56 -32.90
C GLU A 128 6.64 10.72 -34.40
N ALA A 129 5.42 10.46 -34.83
CA ALA A 129 4.98 10.70 -36.22
C ALA A 129 4.90 12.19 -36.59
N GLY A 130 5.12 13.10 -35.63
CA GLY A 130 5.18 14.56 -35.87
C GLY A 130 3.85 15.28 -35.70
N ASN A 131 2.85 14.69 -35.03
CA ASN A 131 1.65 15.39 -34.62
C ASN A 131 2.00 16.42 -33.56
N ALA A 132 1.98 17.69 -33.91
CA ALA A 132 2.44 18.78 -33.03
C ALA A 132 1.67 18.87 -31.68
N PRO A 133 0.33 18.77 -31.62
CA PRO A 133 -0.39 18.69 -30.35
C PRO A 133 0.05 17.55 -29.44
N ARG A 134 0.28 16.35 -30.00
CA ARG A 134 0.70 15.17 -29.22
C ARG A 134 2.19 15.20 -28.86
N ARG A 135 3.02 15.81 -29.73
CA ARG A 135 4.43 16.04 -29.38
C ARG A 135 4.60 16.91 -28.13
N ALA A 136 3.73 17.90 -27.96
CA ALA A 136 3.70 18.73 -26.77
C ALA A 136 3.24 18.00 -25.47
N PHE A 137 2.74 16.77 -25.58
CA PHE A 137 2.41 15.94 -24.42
C PHE A 137 3.62 15.33 -23.74
N TYR A 138 4.76 15.32 -24.41
CA TYR A 138 6.02 14.73 -23.92
C TYR A 138 7.14 15.76 -23.97
N SER A 139 8.20 15.54 -23.20
CA SER A 139 9.39 16.36 -23.22
C SER A 139 10.33 15.87 -24.30
N PHE A 140 10.64 16.74 -25.29
CA PHE A 140 11.56 16.46 -26.39
C PHE A 140 12.69 17.48 -26.42
N SER A 141 13.90 17.05 -26.88
CA SER A 141 15.07 17.87 -27.11
C SER A 141 15.71 17.52 -28.44
N ASP A 142 16.32 18.50 -29.12
CA ASP A 142 17.07 18.27 -30.37
C ASP A 142 18.41 17.58 -30.12
N THR A 143 18.94 17.72 -28.88
CA THR A 143 20.24 17.14 -28.46
C THR A 143 20.02 16.43 -27.14
N ASP A 144 20.87 15.44 -26.81
CA ASP A 144 20.86 14.81 -25.50
C ASP A 144 21.31 15.82 -24.42
N PRO A 145 20.43 16.15 -23.43
CA PRO A 145 20.81 17.00 -22.31
C PRO A 145 21.75 16.33 -21.29
N GLY A 146 22.00 15.02 -21.41
CA GLY A 146 22.94 14.29 -20.56
C GLY A 146 22.44 13.99 -19.14
N TRP A 147 21.14 14.05 -18.88
CA TRP A 147 20.59 13.74 -17.54
C TRP A 147 20.65 12.25 -17.25
N GLN A 148 20.83 11.93 -15.97
CA GLN A 148 20.67 10.54 -15.49
C GLN A 148 19.25 10.36 -14.93
N GLY A 149 18.61 9.28 -15.35
CA GLY A 149 17.34 8.79 -14.81
C GLY A 149 17.56 7.72 -13.75
N LEU A 150 16.50 7.01 -13.41
CA LEU A 150 16.52 5.97 -12.36
C LEU A 150 17.16 4.66 -12.86
N GLY A 151 17.01 4.35 -14.14
CA GLY A 151 17.56 3.14 -14.78
C GLY A 151 18.74 3.38 -15.73
N GLY A 152 19.34 4.58 -15.74
CA GLY A 152 20.40 4.95 -16.68
C GLY A 152 20.20 6.33 -17.31
N PRO A 153 20.60 6.56 -18.58
CA PRO A 153 20.34 7.84 -19.26
C PRO A 153 18.84 8.15 -19.29
N ALA A 154 18.47 9.39 -18.93
CA ALA A 154 17.07 9.83 -18.92
C ALA A 154 16.53 10.22 -20.30
N TRP A 155 17.41 10.54 -21.26
CA TRP A 155 17.03 10.98 -22.58
C TRP A 155 17.34 9.90 -23.63
N HIS A 156 16.31 9.51 -24.38
CA HIS A 156 16.36 8.40 -25.32
C HIS A 156 16.24 8.90 -26.75
N PRO A 157 17.02 8.33 -27.71
CA PRO A 157 16.99 8.76 -29.09
C PRO A 157 15.63 8.46 -29.74
N SER A 158 15.13 9.39 -30.53
CA SER A 158 13.97 9.25 -31.41
C SER A 158 14.31 9.67 -32.83
N GLY A 159 13.42 9.42 -33.79
CA GLY A 159 13.60 9.87 -35.17
C GLY A 159 13.69 11.41 -35.33
N ARG A 160 13.44 12.19 -34.27
CA ARG A 160 13.37 13.65 -34.24
C ARG A 160 14.03 14.24 -32.99
N GLY A 161 15.21 13.77 -32.64
CA GLY A 161 15.96 14.20 -31.45
C GLY A 161 15.88 13.18 -30.32
N TYR A 162 15.64 13.65 -29.13
CA TYR A 162 15.54 12.83 -27.91
C TYR A 162 14.22 13.11 -27.18
N TYR A 163 13.70 12.12 -26.46
CA TYR A 163 12.59 12.29 -25.52
C TYR A 163 13.02 11.89 -24.12
N LEU A 164 12.37 12.48 -23.12
CA LEU A 164 12.58 12.16 -21.72
C LEU A 164 11.84 10.86 -21.36
N GLY A 165 12.50 9.98 -20.62
CA GLY A 165 11.97 8.76 -20.04
C GLY A 165 12.82 8.38 -18.83
N LEU A 166 12.44 8.86 -17.63
CA LEU A 166 13.25 8.75 -16.41
C LEU A 166 13.46 7.30 -15.96
N PHE A 167 12.48 6.45 -16.18
CA PHE A 167 12.49 5.06 -15.73
C PHE A 167 13.10 4.14 -16.78
N TRP A 168 12.66 4.27 -18.02
CA TRP A 168 13.06 3.39 -19.11
C TRP A 168 12.67 3.97 -20.48
N SER A 169 13.38 3.56 -21.54
CA SER A 169 13.08 3.99 -22.92
C SER A 169 11.66 3.68 -23.38
N GLU A 170 11.04 2.62 -22.87
CA GLU A 170 9.64 2.29 -23.21
C GLU A 170 8.61 3.05 -22.38
N MET A 171 9.05 3.94 -21.48
CA MET A 171 8.22 4.77 -20.60
C MET A 171 8.49 6.26 -20.80
N PRO A 172 8.05 6.87 -21.93
CA PRO A 172 8.23 8.31 -22.17
C PRO A 172 7.42 9.15 -21.18
N ASP A 173 8.09 10.14 -20.57
CA ASP A 173 7.52 11.00 -19.55
C ASP A 173 6.56 12.03 -20.14
N LEU A 174 5.45 12.25 -19.45
CA LEU A 174 4.43 13.23 -19.78
C LEU A 174 4.86 14.64 -19.37
N ASN A 175 4.64 15.62 -20.25
CA ASN A 175 4.98 17.01 -20.00
C ASN A 175 3.84 17.78 -19.32
N TYR A 176 3.82 17.84 -18.00
CA TYR A 176 2.80 18.59 -17.23
C TYR A 176 2.94 20.12 -17.31
N ARG A 177 3.98 20.65 -17.94
CA ARG A 177 4.02 22.08 -18.33
C ARG A 177 3.00 22.39 -19.42
N ASN A 178 2.52 21.37 -20.12
CA ASN A 178 1.37 21.47 -21.01
C ASN A 178 0.07 21.19 -20.25
N PRO A 179 -0.80 22.20 -20.07
CA PRO A 179 -2.06 22.02 -19.30
C PRO A 179 -3.04 21.02 -19.94
N ALA A 180 -2.84 20.63 -21.21
CA ALA A 180 -3.65 19.61 -21.83
C ALA A 180 -3.36 18.20 -21.26
N VAL A 181 -2.14 17.93 -20.82
CA VAL A 181 -1.76 16.68 -20.15
C VAL A 181 -2.49 16.56 -18.81
N LEU A 182 -2.43 17.63 -17.99
CA LEU A 182 -3.15 17.65 -16.71
C LEU A 182 -4.66 17.41 -16.90
N ARG A 183 -5.28 18.08 -17.89
CA ARG A 183 -6.72 17.87 -18.19
C ARG A 183 -7.03 16.43 -18.57
N GLU A 184 -6.21 15.79 -19.38
CA GLU A 184 -6.40 14.37 -19.74
C GLU A 184 -6.33 13.46 -18.51
N MET A 185 -5.35 13.68 -17.59
CA MET A 185 -5.26 12.89 -16.36
C MET A 185 -6.40 13.17 -15.38
N GLN A 186 -6.87 14.41 -15.33
CA GLN A 186 -8.08 14.76 -14.59
C GLN A 186 -9.33 14.05 -15.14
N ASP A 187 -9.44 13.91 -16.44
CA ASP A 187 -10.55 13.20 -17.08
C ASP A 187 -10.42 11.67 -16.92
N VAL A 188 -9.20 11.14 -16.85
CA VAL A 188 -8.93 9.74 -16.46
C VAL A 188 -9.39 9.49 -15.02
N ALA A 189 -9.03 10.35 -14.09
CA ALA A 189 -9.43 10.22 -12.69
C ALA A 189 -10.96 10.28 -12.53
N ARG A 190 -11.65 11.24 -13.18
CA ARG A 190 -13.12 11.28 -13.20
C ARG A 190 -13.74 9.99 -13.73
N PHE A 191 -13.15 9.44 -14.78
CA PHE A 191 -13.65 8.22 -15.41
C PHE A 191 -13.67 7.04 -14.42
N TRP A 192 -12.61 6.87 -13.62
CA TRP A 192 -12.50 5.78 -12.66
C TRP A 192 -13.30 6.04 -11.37
N LEU A 193 -13.30 7.28 -10.85
CA LEU A 193 -14.15 7.66 -9.71
C LEU A 193 -15.65 7.40 -10.00
N ALA A 194 -16.10 7.64 -11.23
CA ALA A 194 -17.48 7.37 -11.64
C ALA A 194 -17.80 5.86 -11.76
N ARG A 195 -16.80 4.97 -11.63
CA ARG A 195 -16.92 3.50 -11.74
C ARG A 195 -16.67 2.75 -10.43
N GLY A 196 -16.63 3.48 -9.32
CA GLY A 196 -16.52 2.85 -8.00
C GLY A 196 -15.09 2.84 -7.43
N VAL A 197 -14.17 3.62 -8.01
CA VAL A 197 -12.87 3.87 -7.35
C VAL A 197 -13.07 4.87 -6.22
N ASP A 198 -12.45 4.62 -5.06
CA ASP A 198 -12.54 5.46 -3.87
C ASP A 198 -11.29 6.32 -3.70
N GLY A 199 -10.17 5.89 -4.22
CA GLY A 199 -8.92 6.61 -4.18
C GLY A 199 -7.91 6.11 -5.21
N PHE A 200 -6.78 6.80 -5.30
CA PHE A 200 -5.69 6.42 -6.19
C PHE A 200 -4.37 6.31 -5.44
N ARG A 201 -3.62 5.25 -5.70
CA ARG A 201 -2.18 5.27 -5.44
C ARG A 201 -1.53 5.97 -6.62
N VAL A 202 -0.89 7.11 -6.38
CA VAL A 202 -0.21 7.88 -7.43
C VAL A 202 1.22 7.39 -7.56
N ASP A 203 1.48 6.75 -8.69
CA ASP A 203 2.79 6.23 -9.06
C ASP A 203 3.81 7.34 -9.27
N ALA A 204 5.05 7.09 -8.84
CA ALA A 204 6.20 7.97 -9.09
C ALA A 204 5.94 9.46 -8.80
N VAL A 205 5.14 9.75 -7.79
CA VAL A 205 4.60 11.10 -7.49
C VAL A 205 5.69 12.17 -7.33
N GLN A 206 6.92 11.78 -7.02
CA GLN A 206 8.06 12.68 -6.86
C GLN A 206 8.72 13.11 -8.17
N HIS A 207 8.32 12.52 -9.31
CA HIS A 207 8.99 12.68 -10.62
C HIS A 207 8.11 13.35 -11.70
N ILE A 208 6.98 13.95 -11.34
CA ILE A 208 5.99 14.51 -12.30
C ILE A 208 6.51 15.75 -13.04
N LEU A 209 7.37 16.56 -12.39
CA LEU A 209 7.90 17.80 -12.92
C LEU A 209 9.37 17.99 -12.54
N GLU A 210 10.24 17.83 -13.53
CA GLU A 210 11.67 18.07 -13.40
C GLU A 210 11.99 19.57 -13.50
N SER A 211 13.15 19.99 -12.99
CA SER A 211 13.67 21.33 -13.23
C SER A 211 14.45 21.41 -14.54
N GLU A 212 14.58 22.62 -15.10
CA GLU A 212 15.45 22.88 -16.27
C GLU A 212 16.92 22.52 -16.02
N GLY A 213 17.36 22.45 -14.77
CA GLY A 213 18.70 22.05 -14.36
C GLY A 213 18.91 20.54 -14.21
N GLY A 214 17.92 19.70 -14.57
CA GLY A 214 18.02 18.24 -14.48
C GLY A 214 17.81 17.68 -13.06
N ILE A 215 17.14 18.42 -12.16
CA ILE A 215 16.65 17.88 -10.91
C ILE A 215 15.37 17.12 -11.23
N ILE A 216 15.43 15.79 -11.11
CA ILE A 216 14.39 14.87 -11.58
C ILE A 216 13.35 14.50 -10.51
N ALA A 217 13.49 14.99 -9.28
CA ALA A 217 12.57 14.63 -8.20
C ALA A 217 12.34 15.78 -7.22
N ASN A 218 11.17 15.77 -6.58
CA ASN A 218 10.81 16.62 -5.44
C ASN A 218 10.96 18.13 -5.67
N THR A 219 10.84 18.59 -6.94
CA THR A 219 10.89 20.03 -7.26
C THR A 219 9.71 20.75 -6.59
N PRO A 220 9.83 22.06 -6.30
CA PRO A 220 8.71 22.83 -5.77
C PRO A 220 7.47 22.77 -6.66
N GLU A 221 7.66 22.79 -7.97
CA GLU A 221 6.58 22.68 -8.96
C GLU A 221 5.90 21.30 -8.89
N ASN A 222 6.69 20.24 -8.71
CA ASN A 222 6.17 18.88 -8.54
C ASN A 222 5.29 18.77 -7.29
N ILE A 223 5.74 19.29 -6.16
CA ILE A 223 5.01 19.28 -4.90
C ILE A 223 3.71 20.10 -5.02
N ALA A 224 3.76 21.25 -5.70
CA ALA A 224 2.57 22.06 -5.95
C ALA A 224 1.56 21.34 -6.86
N TRP A 225 2.04 20.65 -7.89
CA TRP A 225 1.20 19.85 -8.79
C TRP A 225 0.40 18.77 -8.02
N VAL A 226 1.04 18.06 -7.09
CA VAL A 226 0.38 17.04 -6.27
C VAL A 226 -0.77 17.64 -5.47
N GLY A 227 -0.54 18.78 -4.81
CA GLY A 227 -1.60 19.47 -4.07
C GLY A 227 -2.73 19.99 -4.96
N ASP A 228 -2.44 20.44 -6.19
CA ASP A 228 -3.45 20.85 -7.17
C ASP A 228 -4.27 19.64 -7.66
N PHE A 229 -3.63 18.51 -7.88
CA PHE A 229 -4.30 17.29 -8.30
C PHE A 229 -5.20 16.73 -7.20
N GLU A 230 -4.74 16.72 -5.94
CA GLU A 230 -5.54 16.34 -4.78
C GLU A 230 -6.82 17.22 -4.67
N ARG A 231 -6.65 18.55 -4.74
CA ARG A 231 -7.82 19.48 -4.71
C ARG A 231 -8.80 19.20 -5.84
N PHE A 232 -8.29 18.85 -7.02
CA PHE A 232 -9.16 18.47 -8.14
C PHE A 232 -9.93 17.17 -7.82
N ILE A 233 -9.27 16.11 -7.34
CA ILE A 233 -9.91 14.83 -6.94
C ILE A 233 -11.03 15.09 -5.92
N LYS A 234 -10.75 15.86 -4.86
CA LYS A 234 -11.74 16.24 -3.84
C LYS A 234 -12.91 17.05 -4.41
N SER A 235 -12.68 17.82 -5.47
CA SER A 235 -13.76 18.57 -6.14
C SER A 235 -14.71 17.66 -6.92
N VAL A 236 -14.27 16.47 -7.32
CA VAL A 236 -15.08 15.47 -8.05
C VAL A 236 -15.80 14.54 -7.09
N LYS A 237 -15.08 14.01 -6.10
CA LYS A 237 -15.58 13.11 -5.05
C LYS A 237 -14.93 13.54 -3.73
N PRO A 238 -15.64 14.26 -2.85
CA PRO A 238 -15.05 14.87 -1.64
C PRO A 238 -14.36 13.90 -0.69
N ASP A 239 -14.79 12.67 -0.67
CA ASP A 239 -14.26 11.55 0.14
C ASP A 239 -13.20 10.71 -0.58
N ALA A 240 -12.95 10.92 -1.88
CA ALA A 240 -11.83 10.26 -2.54
C ALA A 240 -10.50 10.79 -1.98
N TYR A 241 -9.47 9.96 -2.03
CA TYR A 241 -8.15 10.28 -1.48
C TYR A 241 -7.00 9.83 -2.41
N LEU A 242 -5.84 10.46 -2.23
CA LEU A 242 -4.60 10.07 -2.90
C LEU A 242 -3.62 9.48 -1.91
N VAL A 243 -2.97 8.40 -2.35
CA VAL A 243 -1.83 7.78 -1.67
C VAL A 243 -0.61 7.95 -2.55
N GLY A 244 0.34 8.79 -2.14
CA GLY A 244 1.53 9.09 -2.94
C GLY A 244 2.65 8.09 -2.71
N GLU A 245 3.26 7.62 -3.78
CA GLU A 245 4.54 6.93 -3.68
C GLU A 245 5.67 7.96 -3.49
N THR A 246 5.99 8.21 -2.23
CA THR A 246 6.97 9.22 -1.82
C THR A 246 8.25 8.55 -1.31
N TRP A 247 8.99 7.92 -2.19
CA TRP A 247 10.24 7.22 -1.82
C TRP A 247 11.38 8.21 -1.57
N THR A 248 11.32 8.88 -0.43
CA THR A 248 12.24 9.95 -0.04
C THR A 248 12.33 10.06 1.49
N ASP A 249 13.05 11.05 2.00
CA ASP A 249 13.18 11.33 3.42
C ASP A 249 11.92 11.95 4.05
N THR A 250 11.79 11.83 5.38
CA THR A 250 10.63 12.32 6.15
C THR A 250 10.37 13.82 5.94
N GLU A 251 11.40 14.66 5.87
CA GLU A 251 11.25 16.11 5.70
C GLU A 251 10.60 16.45 4.36
N THR A 252 11.00 15.73 3.31
CA THR A 252 10.43 15.86 1.96
C THR A 252 9.00 15.32 1.91
N ILE A 253 8.71 14.17 2.52
CA ILE A 253 7.35 13.61 2.63
C ILE A 253 6.41 14.63 3.29
N VAL A 254 6.83 15.25 4.39
CA VAL A 254 6.04 16.28 5.09
C VAL A 254 5.71 17.48 4.19
N ARG A 255 6.55 17.82 3.22
CA ARG A 255 6.26 18.89 2.25
C ARG A 255 5.07 18.51 1.34
N TYR A 256 4.94 17.25 0.93
CA TYR A 256 3.79 16.77 0.16
C TYR A 256 2.50 16.83 0.97
N HIS A 257 2.52 16.43 2.24
CA HIS A 257 1.36 16.60 3.14
C HIS A 257 0.95 18.06 3.30
N ARG A 258 1.92 18.96 3.48
CA ARG A 258 1.63 20.41 3.56
C ARG A 258 1.09 21.00 2.27
N ALA A 259 1.39 20.40 1.12
CA ALA A 259 0.83 20.77 -0.17
C ALA A 259 -0.60 20.25 -0.37
N GLY A 260 -1.03 19.27 0.42
CA GLY A 260 -2.39 18.74 0.44
C GLY A 260 -2.54 17.24 0.15
N LEU A 261 -1.44 16.49 -0.03
CA LEU A 261 -1.53 15.03 -0.21
C LEU A 261 -2.09 14.35 1.04
N ASP A 262 -3.14 13.56 0.90
CA ASP A 262 -3.80 12.87 2.02
C ASP A 262 -2.88 11.84 2.67
N TYR A 263 -2.36 10.90 1.88
CA TYR A 263 -1.51 9.81 2.35
C TYR A 263 -0.18 9.80 1.62
N SER A 264 0.88 9.45 2.34
CA SER A 264 2.21 9.18 1.76
C SER A 264 2.73 7.86 2.30
N PHE A 265 3.30 7.02 1.44
CA PHE A 265 4.06 5.86 1.90
C PHE A 265 5.29 6.32 2.69
N ASN A 266 5.41 5.82 3.93
CA ASN A 266 6.52 6.17 4.83
C ASN A 266 7.68 5.19 4.64
N TYR A 267 8.51 5.42 3.63
CA TYR A 267 9.72 4.62 3.35
C TYR A 267 10.77 4.68 4.47
N PRO A 268 11.03 5.82 5.14
CA PRO A 268 11.90 5.84 6.31
C PRO A 268 11.44 4.90 7.41
N LEU A 269 10.14 4.90 7.77
CA LEU A 269 9.58 4.01 8.78
C LEU A 269 9.65 2.54 8.36
N PHE A 270 9.33 2.23 7.10
CA PHE A 270 9.48 0.88 6.53
C PHE A 270 10.91 0.37 6.71
N THR A 271 11.90 1.16 6.28
CA THR A 271 13.32 0.77 6.37
C THR A 271 13.76 0.55 7.82
N ALA A 272 13.35 1.45 8.73
CA ALA A 272 13.68 1.36 10.13
C ALA A 272 13.01 0.16 10.82
N LEU A 273 11.73 -0.10 10.52
CA LEU A 273 10.97 -1.23 11.09
C LEU A 273 11.61 -2.56 10.70
N VAL A 274 11.75 -2.79 9.40
CA VAL A 274 12.32 -4.06 8.89
C VAL A 274 13.77 -4.21 9.34
N GLY A 275 14.59 -3.16 9.24
CA GLY A 275 15.99 -3.15 9.67
C GLY A 275 16.14 -3.44 11.15
N SER A 276 15.33 -2.82 12.02
CA SER A 276 15.36 -3.04 13.47
C SER A 276 15.03 -4.49 13.85
N VAL A 277 14.07 -5.11 13.16
CA VAL A 277 13.76 -6.54 13.37
C VAL A 277 14.89 -7.43 12.88
N GLN A 278 15.51 -7.13 11.73
CA GLN A 278 16.68 -7.85 11.21
C GLN A 278 17.86 -7.79 12.18
N ASP A 279 18.18 -6.59 12.66
CA ASP A 279 19.33 -6.29 13.52
C ASP A 279 19.07 -6.65 14.98
N ARG A 280 17.84 -7.03 15.34
CA ARG A 280 17.42 -7.36 16.70
C ARG A 280 17.64 -6.18 17.67
N ASN A 281 17.40 -4.97 17.19
CA ASN A 281 17.65 -3.73 17.92
C ASN A 281 16.62 -2.65 17.56
N PRO A 282 15.86 -2.09 18.54
CA PRO A 282 14.81 -1.10 18.26
C PRO A 282 15.33 0.31 17.97
N GLY A 283 16.62 0.60 18.20
CA GLY A 283 17.13 1.99 18.26
C GLY A 283 16.92 2.81 17.00
N GLU A 284 17.05 2.22 15.79
CA GLU A 284 16.77 2.95 14.55
C GLU A 284 15.27 3.21 14.35
N LEU A 285 14.42 2.26 14.71
CA LEU A 285 12.97 2.45 14.67
C LEU A 285 12.54 3.55 15.67
N GLU A 286 13.06 3.53 16.88
CA GLU A 286 12.80 4.56 17.90
C GLU A 286 13.20 5.95 17.38
N ARG A 287 14.41 6.07 16.83
CA ARG A 287 14.89 7.33 16.22
C ARG A 287 13.99 7.85 15.11
N VAL A 288 13.50 6.99 14.22
CA VAL A 288 12.59 7.39 13.13
C VAL A 288 11.23 7.78 13.69
N LEU A 289 10.70 7.07 14.68
CA LEU A 289 9.44 7.44 15.34
C LEU A 289 9.54 8.81 16.03
N GLU A 290 10.66 9.11 16.71
CA GLU A 290 10.91 10.46 17.28
C GLU A 290 10.93 11.53 16.20
N GLN A 291 11.58 11.26 15.06
CA GLN A 291 11.60 12.18 13.91
C GLN A 291 10.20 12.41 13.33
N ASP A 292 9.43 11.36 13.17
CA ASP A 292 8.06 11.44 12.66
C ASP A 292 7.17 12.27 13.62
N LEU A 293 7.24 12.01 14.91
CA LEU A 293 6.53 12.79 15.93
C LEU A 293 6.88 14.28 15.91
N ALA A 294 8.13 14.61 15.60
CA ALA A 294 8.60 16.00 15.54
C ALA A 294 8.18 16.73 14.24
N LEU A 295 8.07 16.04 13.12
CA LEU A 295 7.97 16.66 11.79
C LEU A 295 6.59 16.58 11.16
N TYR A 296 5.86 15.48 11.35
CA TYR A 296 4.55 15.32 10.73
C TYR A 296 3.52 16.28 11.33
N PRO A 297 2.72 16.96 10.51
CA PRO A 297 1.58 17.72 11.02
C PRO A 297 0.54 16.77 11.63
N PRO A 298 -0.25 17.23 12.61
CA PRO A 298 -1.21 16.39 13.34
C PRO A 298 -2.23 15.64 12.50
N ASN A 299 -2.51 16.13 11.29
CA ASN A 299 -3.49 15.54 10.37
C ASN A 299 -2.83 14.77 9.21
N ALA A 300 -1.51 14.57 9.23
CA ALA A 300 -0.84 13.79 8.19
C ALA A 300 -1.18 12.31 8.34
N ARG A 301 -1.60 11.69 7.26
CA ARG A 301 -1.91 10.27 7.21
C ARG A 301 -0.75 9.52 6.55
N GLN A 302 -0.08 8.71 7.33
CA GLN A 302 1.03 7.90 6.85
C GLN A 302 0.47 6.57 6.34
N ALA A 303 0.86 6.16 5.11
CA ALA A 303 0.69 4.80 4.63
C ALA A 303 1.90 3.98 5.11
N THR A 304 1.68 3.06 6.03
CA THR A 304 2.74 2.22 6.62
C THR A 304 2.73 0.83 5.99
N PHE A 305 3.90 0.21 5.86
CA PHE A 305 4.03 -1.08 5.20
C PHE A 305 5.31 -1.79 5.62
N THR A 306 5.42 -3.09 5.40
CA THR A 306 6.62 -3.91 5.60
C THR A 306 7.17 -4.47 4.29
N SER A 307 6.36 -4.43 3.22
CA SER A 307 6.78 -4.64 1.84
C SER A 307 5.73 -4.11 0.85
N ASN A 308 6.05 -4.13 -0.43
CA ASN A 308 5.15 -3.92 -1.56
C ASN A 308 5.71 -4.67 -2.78
N HIS A 309 5.09 -4.47 -3.96
CA HIS A 309 5.49 -5.14 -5.19
C HIS A 309 6.92 -4.82 -5.68
N ASP A 310 7.57 -3.77 -5.15
CA ASP A 310 8.94 -3.35 -5.48
C ASP A 310 9.96 -3.71 -4.39
N GLN A 311 9.49 -4.09 -3.20
CA GLN A 311 10.34 -4.39 -2.06
C GLN A 311 10.52 -5.91 -1.86
N ILE A 312 11.62 -6.29 -1.21
CA ILE A 312 11.84 -7.67 -0.78
C ILE A 312 10.77 -8.03 0.25
N ARG A 313 10.08 -9.16 0.04
CA ARG A 313 9.05 -9.64 0.98
C ARG A 313 9.64 -9.91 2.36
N PRO A 314 8.90 -9.66 3.45
CA PRO A 314 9.32 -9.99 4.82
C PRO A 314 9.71 -11.45 4.98
N GLY A 315 9.01 -12.37 4.30
CA GLY A 315 9.38 -13.80 4.26
C GLY A 315 10.81 -14.06 3.83
N THR A 316 11.39 -13.20 2.99
CA THR A 316 12.81 -13.28 2.59
C THR A 316 13.71 -12.44 3.50
N SER A 317 13.36 -11.16 3.70
CA SER A 317 14.21 -10.19 4.38
C SER A 317 14.39 -10.49 5.88
N LEU A 318 13.38 -11.04 6.53
CA LEU A 318 13.40 -11.37 7.96
C LEU A 318 13.87 -12.82 8.26
N GLY A 319 14.32 -13.56 7.23
CA GLY A 319 14.94 -14.85 7.43
C GLY A 319 13.98 -16.02 7.51
N PHE A 320 12.78 -15.90 6.92
CA PHE A 320 11.80 -16.98 6.83
C PHE A 320 12.36 -18.29 6.25
N LEU A 321 13.33 -18.23 5.32
CA LEU A 321 14.06 -19.42 4.84
C LEU A 321 14.72 -20.25 5.95
N ARG A 322 14.87 -19.67 7.15
CA ARG A 322 15.26 -20.35 8.39
C ARG A 322 14.07 -20.69 9.29
N ARG A 323 12.81 -20.46 8.84
CA ARG A 323 11.57 -20.59 9.62
C ARG A 323 11.53 -19.72 10.88
N ASP A 324 12.03 -18.49 10.79
CA ASP A 324 11.99 -17.52 11.89
C ASP A 324 10.68 -16.73 11.87
N GLU A 325 9.56 -17.44 12.14
CA GLU A 325 8.22 -16.83 12.19
C GLU A 325 8.10 -15.76 13.29
N ALA A 326 8.94 -15.84 14.33
CA ALA A 326 8.90 -14.86 15.41
C ALA A 326 9.25 -13.46 14.92
N ARG A 327 10.18 -13.32 13.96
CA ARG A 327 10.50 -12.02 13.34
C ARG A 327 9.36 -11.50 12.47
N LEU A 328 8.70 -12.38 11.71
CA LEU A 328 7.53 -12.01 10.91
C LEU A 328 6.40 -11.51 11.81
N LYS A 329 6.13 -12.24 12.89
CA LYS A 329 5.10 -11.88 13.86
C LYS A 329 5.39 -10.56 14.58
N LEU A 330 6.66 -10.30 14.91
CA LEU A 330 7.06 -9.02 15.49
C LEU A 330 6.89 -7.86 14.50
N ALA A 331 7.33 -8.04 13.23
CA ALA A 331 7.15 -7.01 12.20
C ALA A 331 5.67 -6.70 11.93
N ALA A 332 4.83 -7.73 11.83
CA ALA A 332 3.37 -7.58 11.72
C ALA A 332 2.79 -6.84 12.94
N GLY A 333 3.25 -7.21 14.14
CA GLY A 333 2.81 -6.58 15.38
C GLY A 333 3.14 -5.10 15.43
N LEU A 334 4.33 -4.72 15.03
CA LEU A 334 4.75 -3.32 14.93
C LEU A 334 3.93 -2.57 13.86
N LEU A 335 3.81 -3.12 12.64
CA LEU A 335 3.03 -2.52 11.57
C LEU A 335 1.58 -2.22 12.00
N LEU A 336 0.93 -3.17 12.69
CA LEU A 336 -0.49 -3.09 13.03
C LEU A 336 -0.77 -2.34 14.35
N THR A 337 0.25 -2.04 15.15
CA THR A 337 0.10 -1.29 16.42
C THR A 337 0.67 0.13 16.37
N LEU A 338 1.60 0.42 15.47
CA LEU A 338 2.11 1.78 15.22
C LEU A 338 1.06 2.69 14.59
N PRO A 339 1.21 4.03 14.66
CA PRO A 339 0.35 4.98 13.95
C PRO A 339 0.43 4.81 12.44
N GLY A 340 -0.60 5.28 11.75
CA GLY A 340 -0.69 5.27 10.30
C GLY A 340 -1.76 4.29 9.79
N THR A 341 -1.85 4.18 8.49
CA THR A 341 -2.76 3.26 7.77
C THR A 341 -1.90 2.14 7.18
N PRO A 342 -2.00 0.90 7.71
CA PRO A 342 -1.22 -0.22 7.21
C PRO A 342 -1.65 -0.65 5.81
N PHE A 343 -0.68 -0.88 4.93
CA PHE A 343 -0.83 -1.50 3.63
C PHE A 343 -0.08 -2.85 3.66
N LEU A 344 -0.81 -3.94 3.50
CA LEU A 344 -0.29 -5.30 3.45
C LEU A 344 -0.11 -5.72 2.00
N TYR A 345 1.04 -6.25 1.65
CA TYR A 345 1.25 -6.83 0.32
C TYR A 345 0.78 -8.28 0.28
N TYR A 346 0.00 -8.70 -0.72
CA TYR A 346 -0.59 -10.04 -0.78
C TYR A 346 0.43 -11.16 -0.50
N GLY A 347 0.05 -12.11 0.33
CA GLY A 347 0.89 -13.23 0.77
C GLY A 347 1.90 -12.88 1.88
N GLU A 348 1.99 -11.61 2.30
CA GLU A 348 2.79 -11.20 3.45
C GLU A 348 2.27 -11.84 4.74
N GLU A 349 0.96 -11.92 4.88
CA GLU A 349 0.24 -12.55 6.00
C GLU A 349 0.45 -14.07 6.07
N LEU A 350 0.96 -14.68 5.00
CA LEU A 350 1.38 -16.08 4.99
C LEU A 350 2.89 -16.25 5.23
N GLY A 351 3.63 -15.14 5.25
CA GLY A 351 5.09 -15.18 5.26
C GLY A 351 5.68 -15.67 3.94
N LEU A 352 5.01 -15.49 2.80
CA LEU A 352 5.55 -15.90 1.49
C LEU A 352 6.89 -15.20 1.22
N PRO A 353 7.94 -15.93 0.85
CA PRO A 353 9.21 -15.33 0.43
C PRO A 353 9.14 -14.83 -1.02
N ASN A 354 10.21 -14.17 -1.48
CA ASN A 354 10.46 -13.99 -2.90
C ASN A 354 10.73 -15.36 -3.54
N GLY A 355 10.55 -15.46 -4.84
CA GLY A 355 11.14 -16.54 -5.63
C GLY A 355 12.69 -16.51 -5.59
N PRO A 356 13.36 -17.49 -6.21
CA PRO A 356 14.79 -17.71 -6.00
C PRO A 356 15.72 -16.76 -6.77
N GLY A 357 15.21 -15.92 -7.66
CA GLY A 357 15.98 -15.03 -8.51
C GLY A 357 16.02 -13.58 -8.02
N ASP A 358 16.58 -12.68 -8.85
CA ASP A 358 16.71 -11.26 -8.57
C ASP A 358 15.75 -10.40 -9.42
N ALA A 359 14.96 -11.02 -10.30
CA ALA A 359 14.00 -10.31 -11.15
C ALA A 359 12.80 -9.79 -10.33
N ASP A 360 12.13 -8.76 -10.84
CA ASP A 360 10.96 -8.19 -10.13
C ASP A 360 9.80 -9.18 -10.01
N GLU A 361 9.66 -10.09 -10.97
CA GLU A 361 8.68 -11.17 -10.94
C GLU A 361 8.81 -12.06 -9.70
N GLU A 362 10.02 -12.19 -9.16
CA GLU A 362 10.29 -13.01 -7.96
C GLU A 362 9.62 -12.43 -6.70
N LYS A 363 9.33 -11.13 -6.68
CA LYS A 363 8.56 -10.47 -5.62
C LYS A 363 7.05 -10.62 -5.83
N ARG A 364 6.62 -10.99 -7.06
CA ARG A 364 5.23 -10.94 -7.55
C ARG A 364 4.66 -12.32 -7.90
N THR A 365 5.20 -13.36 -7.27
CA THR A 365 4.83 -14.77 -7.48
C THR A 365 3.36 -15.04 -7.17
N PRO A 366 2.73 -16.08 -7.78
CA PRO A 366 1.33 -16.41 -7.52
C PRO A 366 1.03 -16.72 -6.05
N MET A 367 -0.17 -16.33 -5.60
CA MET A 367 -0.70 -16.60 -4.27
C MET A 367 -0.92 -18.11 -4.06
N MET A 368 -0.71 -18.58 -2.83
CA MET A 368 -0.85 -19.98 -2.45
C MET A 368 -2.09 -20.17 -1.58
N TRP A 369 -3.20 -20.65 -2.19
CA TRP A 369 -4.49 -20.76 -1.51
C TRP A 369 -4.67 -22.05 -0.73
N ASP A 370 -4.36 -23.21 -1.35
CA ASP A 370 -4.60 -24.51 -0.75
C ASP A 370 -3.60 -25.59 -1.24
N GLY A 371 -3.74 -26.82 -0.77
CA GLY A 371 -2.86 -27.93 -1.15
C GLY A 371 -3.21 -28.61 -2.48
N SER A 372 -4.12 -28.07 -3.30
CA SER A 372 -4.45 -28.60 -4.62
C SER A 372 -3.37 -28.28 -5.66
N ALA A 373 -3.57 -28.74 -6.91
CA ALA A 373 -2.66 -28.42 -8.01
C ALA A 373 -2.50 -26.91 -8.17
N ASN A 374 -1.27 -26.44 -8.42
CA ASN A 374 -0.94 -25.01 -8.51
C ASN A 374 -1.40 -24.20 -7.29
N PHE A 375 -1.40 -24.83 -6.13
CA PHE A 375 -1.82 -24.24 -4.85
C PHE A 375 -3.18 -23.52 -4.91
N GLY A 376 -4.11 -23.98 -5.77
CA GLY A 376 -5.43 -23.38 -5.93
C GLY A 376 -5.45 -22.00 -6.61
N PHE A 377 -4.33 -21.55 -7.17
CA PHE A 377 -4.24 -20.30 -7.90
C PHE A 377 -4.89 -20.40 -9.29
N THR A 378 -4.58 -21.46 -10.03
CA THR A 378 -5.06 -21.71 -11.42
C THR A 378 -5.27 -23.17 -11.70
N THR A 379 -6.16 -23.49 -12.62
CA THR A 379 -6.30 -24.83 -13.21
C THR A 379 -5.39 -25.04 -14.43
N GLY A 380 -4.79 -23.96 -14.94
CA GLY A 380 -3.87 -23.97 -16.08
C GLY A 380 -2.41 -24.02 -15.69
N THR A 381 -1.53 -23.49 -16.55
CA THR A 381 -0.10 -23.32 -16.25
C THR A 381 0.09 -21.90 -15.70
N PRO A 382 0.58 -21.74 -14.45
CA PRO A 382 0.80 -20.40 -13.88
C PRO A 382 1.72 -19.53 -14.74
N TRP A 383 1.43 -18.26 -14.85
CA TRP A 383 2.23 -17.28 -15.60
C TRP A 383 3.67 -17.15 -15.09
N TYR A 384 3.88 -17.45 -13.80
CA TYR A 384 5.18 -17.47 -13.14
C TYR A 384 5.25 -18.58 -12.11
N ALA A 385 6.49 -18.96 -11.68
CA ALA A 385 6.69 -19.95 -10.64
C ALA A 385 6.20 -19.46 -9.27
N PHE A 386 5.83 -20.39 -8.40
CA PHE A 386 5.56 -20.08 -7.00
C PHE A 386 6.85 -19.79 -6.25
N SER A 387 6.77 -18.98 -5.20
CA SER A 387 7.92 -18.64 -4.36
C SER A 387 8.44 -19.81 -3.53
N SER A 388 7.62 -20.84 -3.33
CA SER A 388 7.93 -22.03 -2.54
C SER A 388 7.11 -23.23 -3.03
N ASP A 389 7.59 -24.43 -2.73
CA ASP A 389 6.86 -25.70 -2.86
C ASP A 389 6.29 -26.21 -1.51
N ASP A 390 6.47 -25.44 -0.43
CA ASP A 390 5.99 -25.77 0.92
C ASP A 390 4.48 -25.50 1.07
N SER A 391 3.68 -26.56 1.07
CA SER A 391 2.23 -26.46 1.21
C SER A 391 1.76 -25.93 2.58
N THR A 392 2.64 -25.84 3.57
CA THR A 392 2.31 -25.21 4.86
C THR A 392 2.18 -23.69 4.77
N LEU A 393 2.65 -23.09 3.66
CA LEU A 393 2.51 -21.66 3.37
C LEU A 393 1.20 -21.29 2.67
N THR A 394 0.27 -22.23 2.53
CA THR A 394 -1.04 -21.94 1.93
C THR A 394 -2.00 -21.32 2.94
N VAL A 395 -2.95 -20.53 2.43
CA VAL A 395 -4.07 -19.99 3.24
C VAL A 395 -4.78 -21.10 4.00
N ALA A 396 -5.12 -22.21 3.31
CA ALA A 396 -5.87 -23.30 3.93
C ALA A 396 -5.09 -23.97 5.08
N ALA A 397 -3.78 -24.22 4.90
CA ALA A 397 -2.96 -24.83 5.94
C ALA A 397 -2.80 -23.91 7.16
N GLN A 398 -2.55 -22.63 6.93
CA GLN A 398 -2.36 -21.68 8.03
C GLN A 398 -3.66 -21.30 8.74
N ALA A 399 -4.81 -21.36 8.08
CA ALA A 399 -6.09 -21.13 8.72
C ALA A 399 -6.41 -22.20 9.81
N GLU A 400 -5.91 -23.42 9.65
CA GLU A 400 -6.07 -24.52 10.61
C GLU A 400 -5.08 -24.45 11.81
N ASP A 401 -3.99 -23.71 11.68
CA ASP A 401 -2.96 -23.58 12.72
C ASP A 401 -3.14 -22.27 13.51
N PRO A 402 -3.58 -22.34 14.78
CA PRO A 402 -3.82 -21.15 15.59
C PRO A 402 -2.55 -20.32 15.85
N ASP A 403 -1.38 -20.93 15.73
CA ASP A 403 -0.09 -20.27 15.92
C ASP A 403 0.55 -19.78 14.61
N SER A 404 -0.15 -19.90 13.47
CA SER A 404 0.35 -19.47 12.16
C SER A 404 0.57 -17.96 12.06
N VAL A 405 1.33 -17.54 11.05
CA VAL A 405 1.50 -16.11 10.71
C VAL A 405 0.16 -15.50 10.28
N LEU A 406 -0.66 -16.22 9.49
CA LEU A 406 -1.99 -15.78 9.09
C LEU A 406 -2.91 -15.48 10.28
N ASN A 407 -3.02 -16.41 11.22
CA ASN A 407 -3.87 -16.21 12.39
C ASN A 407 -3.33 -15.11 13.32
N TRP A 408 -2.03 -14.88 13.33
CA TRP A 408 -1.43 -13.74 14.00
C TRP A 408 -1.84 -12.40 13.36
N TYR A 409 -1.78 -12.28 12.03
CA TYR A 409 -2.28 -11.11 11.31
C TYR A 409 -3.77 -10.89 11.58
N LYS A 410 -4.62 -11.93 11.50
CA LYS A 410 -6.05 -11.82 11.82
C LYS A 410 -6.29 -11.30 13.23
N THR A 411 -5.55 -11.81 14.21
CA THR A 411 -5.65 -11.38 15.62
C THR A 411 -5.31 -9.88 15.75
N LEU A 412 -4.23 -9.44 15.15
CA LEU A 412 -3.77 -8.04 15.24
C LEU A 412 -4.68 -7.07 14.46
N ILE A 413 -5.18 -7.49 13.30
CA ILE A 413 -6.12 -6.67 12.52
C ILE A 413 -7.46 -6.55 13.27
N ALA A 414 -7.95 -7.64 13.85
CA ALA A 414 -9.15 -7.61 14.70
C ALA A 414 -8.96 -6.68 15.90
N LEU A 415 -7.80 -6.77 16.57
CA LEU A 415 -7.47 -5.89 17.68
C LEU A 415 -7.42 -4.42 17.23
N ARG A 416 -6.77 -4.12 16.10
CA ARG A 416 -6.73 -2.77 15.54
C ARG A 416 -8.13 -2.25 15.21
N ASN A 417 -8.99 -3.09 14.64
CA ASN A 417 -10.36 -2.72 14.29
C ASN A 417 -11.24 -2.48 15.53
N GLU A 418 -11.00 -3.21 16.61
CA GLU A 418 -11.74 -3.07 17.87
C GLU A 418 -11.31 -1.83 18.68
N TYR A 419 -9.99 -1.49 18.64
CA TYR A 419 -9.41 -0.46 19.50
C TYR A 419 -9.10 0.83 18.73
N PRO A 420 -9.95 1.90 18.82
CA PRO A 420 -9.68 3.19 18.20
C PRO A 420 -8.30 3.78 18.56
N ALA A 421 -7.79 3.52 19.76
CA ALA A 421 -6.45 3.94 20.13
C ALA A 421 -5.36 3.40 19.19
N LEU A 422 -5.50 2.22 18.59
CA LEU A 422 -4.56 1.68 17.61
C LEU A 422 -4.75 2.32 16.22
N ARG A 423 -5.99 2.66 15.84
CA ARG A 423 -6.28 3.27 14.52
C ARG A 423 -5.94 4.75 14.49
N GLU A 424 -6.48 5.50 15.45
CA GLU A 424 -6.57 6.97 15.43
C GLU A 424 -5.74 7.62 16.54
N GLY A 425 -5.25 6.79 17.51
CA GLY A 425 -4.56 7.30 18.68
C GLY A 425 -3.18 7.89 18.38
N GLY A 426 -2.81 8.88 19.18
CA GLY A 426 -1.46 9.40 19.20
C GLY A 426 -0.43 8.36 19.67
N LEU A 427 0.84 8.65 19.45
CA LEU A 427 1.98 7.84 19.91
C LEU A 427 2.79 8.62 20.96
N GLU A 428 3.16 7.94 22.05
CA GLU A 428 4.16 8.41 23.00
C GLU A 428 5.14 7.27 23.29
N LEU A 429 6.44 7.50 23.08
CA LEU A 429 7.48 6.54 23.42
C LEU A 429 7.67 6.47 24.93
N LEU A 430 7.85 5.27 25.47
CA LEU A 430 7.99 5.04 26.91
C LEU A 430 9.48 4.98 27.29
N PRO A 431 9.94 5.86 28.18
CA PRO A 431 11.31 5.79 28.69
C PRO A 431 11.46 4.64 29.67
N GLY A 432 12.69 4.12 29.79
CA GLY A 432 13.07 3.17 30.86
C GLY A 432 12.69 1.71 30.57
N THR A 433 12.30 1.37 29.39
CA THR A 433 12.23 -0.03 28.94
C THR A 433 13.64 -0.63 28.78
N PRO A 434 13.82 -1.97 28.88
CA PRO A 434 15.09 -2.59 28.54
C PRO A 434 15.56 -2.23 27.12
N ASP A 435 16.86 -2.15 26.89
CA ASP A 435 17.47 -1.74 25.60
C ASP A 435 17.00 -2.54 24.39
N THR A 436 16.46 -3.75 24.60
CA THR A 436 15.92 -4.61 23.54
C THR A 436 14.41 -4.44 23.35
N VAL A 437 13.75 -3.58 24.11
CA VAL A 437 12.31 -3.43 24.11
C VAL A 437 11.92 -2.02 23.67
N LEU A 438 11.21 -1.89 22.57
CA LEU A 438 10.48 -0.69 22.21
C LEU A 438 9.15 -0.67 22.96
N GLY A 439 8.98 0.33 23.83
CA GLY A 439 7.72 0.57 24.52
C GLY A 439 7.07 1.85 24.03
N PHE A 440 5.75 1.82 23.80
CA PHE A 440 5.00 3.01 23.44
C PHE A 440 3.55 2.97 23.93
N ARG A 441 2.99 4.15 24.13
CA ARG A 441 1.57 4.35 24.44
C ARG A 441 0.82 4.77 23.19
N ARG A 442 -0.37 4.21 23.02
CA ARG A 442 -1.40 4.65 22.06
C ARG A 442 -2.59 5.17 22.86
N GLU A 443 -3.09 6.35 22.51
CA GLU A 443 -4.19 6.96 23.26
C GLU A 443 -5.16 7.67 22.31
N HIS A 444 -6.48 7.38 22.49
CA HIS A 444 -7.58 8.03 21.78
C HIS A 444 -8.81 8.11 22.68
N GLU A 445 -9.40 9.32 22.85
CA GLU A 445 -10.63 9.56 23.62
C GLU A 445 -10.69 8.87 25.00
N GLY A 446 -9.55 8.81 25.71
CA GLY A 446 -9.44 8.18 27.02
C GLY A 446 -9.19 6.67 27.01
N GLN A 447 -9.24 6.01 25.86
CA GLN A 447 -8.72 4.65 25.69
C GLN A 447 -7.21 4.68 25.62
N ARG A 448 -6.54 3.92 26.48
CA ARG A 448 -5.08 3.89 26.58
C ARG A 448 -4.55 2.47 26.48
N LEU A 449 -3.63 2.26 25.54
CA LEU A 449 -2.93 1.00 25.33
C LEU A 449 -1.42 1.21 25.49
N ILE A 450 -0.76 0.25 26.11
CA ILE A 450 0.70 0.14 26.13
C ILE A 450 1.10 -1.01 25.23
N VAL A 451 2.00 -0.74 24.31
CA VAL A 451 2.60 -1.75 23.45
C VAL A 451 4.07 -1.92 23.85
N LEU A 452 4.47 -3.16 24.04
CA LEU A 452 5.84 -3.55 24.37
C LEU A 452 6.30 -4.57 23.33
N ALA A 453 7.36 -4.26 22.58
CA ALA A 453 7.90 -5.08 21.51
C ALA A 453 9.37 -5.44 21.82
N ASN A 454 9.68 -6.72 21.97
CA ASN A 454 11.03 -7.22 22.29
C ASN A 454 11.75 -7.69 21.02
N PHE A 455 12.91 -7.14 20.76
CA PHE A 455 13.72 -7.42 19.54
C PHE A 455 14.81 -8.47 19.75
N ALA A 456 14.93 -9.06 20.94
CA ALA A 456 16.00 -9.99 21.25
C ALA A 456 15.48 -11.24 21.98
N GLY A 457 16.34 -11.91 22.74
CA GLY A 457 15.97 -13.06 23.56
C GLY A 457 14.94 -12.71 24.64
N GLU A 458 14.45 -13.70 25.37
CA GLU A 458 13.49 -13.51 26.47
C GLU A 458 13.94 -12.41 27.44
N VAL A 459 13.00 -11.52 27.80
CA VAL A 459 13.26 -10.39 28.70
C VAL A 459 12.08 -10.19 29.67
N GLN A 460 12.40 -9.74 30.88
CA GLN A 460 11.40 -9.27 31.85
C GLN A 460 11.31 -7.75 31.80
N VAL A 461 10.09 -7.25 31.65
CA VAL A 461 9.78 -5.81 31.65
C VAL A 461 9.07 -5.47 32.95
N ASP A 462 9.50 -4.40 33.60
CA ASP A 462 8.80 -3.84 34.75
C ASP A 462 7.47 -3.23 34.29
N THR A 463 6.37 -3.77 34.78
CA THR A 463 5.01 -3.36 34.48
C THR A 463 4.23 -2.95 35.75
N ALA A 464 4.91 -2.67 36.86
CA ALA A 464 4.27 -2.30 38.12
C ALA A 464 3.32 -1.09 37.98
N ALA A 465 3.70 -0.11 37.13
CA ALA A 465 2.84 1.03 36.80
C ALA A 465 1.55 0.66 36.06
N TYR A 466 1.49 -0.54 35.46
CA TYR A 466 0.38 -1.07 34.68
C TYR A 466 -0.27 -2.28 35.35
N ALA A 467 0.03 -2.56 36.61
CA ALA A 467 -0.49 -3.72 37.32
C ALA A 467 -2.02 -3.72 37.34
N GLY A 468 -2.59 -4.84 36.94
CA GLY A 468 -4.05 -5.01 36.80
C GLY A 468 -4.64 -4.54 35.45
N ALA A 469 -3.80 -4.07 34.49
CA ALA A 469 -4.18 -3.97 33.09
C ALA A 469 -4.48 -5.35 32.51
N THR A 470 -5.15 -5.40 31.35
CA THR A 470 -5.38 -6.64 30.62
C THR A 470 -4.35 -6.73 29.48
N GLU A 471 -3.59 -7.82 29.40
CA GLU A 471 -2.78 -8.14 28.22
C GLU A 471 -3.71 -8.74 27.15
N LEU A 472 -3.89 -8.03 26.05
CA LEU A 472 -4.97 -8.29 25.07
C LEU A 472 -4.73 -9.53 24.21
N LEU A 473 -3.45 -9.91 23.98
CA LEU A 473 -3.12 -11.08 23.15
C LEU A 473 -3.37 -12.40 23.90
N THR A 474 -3.34 -12.38 25.24
CA THR A 474 -3.53 -13.56 26.07
C THR A 474 -4.80 -13.52 26.94
N GLY A 475 -5.42 -12.35 27.07
CA GLY A 475 -6.56 -12.11 27.95
C GLY A 475 -6.22 -12.14 29.45
N ARG A 476 -4.93 -12.08 29.82
CA ARG A 476 -4.47 -12.20 31.21
C ARG A 476 -4.29 -10.84 31.88
N ALA A 477 -4.51 -10.81 33.20
CA ALA A 477 -4.16 -9.64 33.98
C ALA A 477 -2.63 -9.48 34.09
N VAL A 478 -2.16 -8.23 33.94
CA VAL A 478 -0.74 -7.87 34.01
C VAL A 478 -0.35 -7.75 35.48
N GLY A 479 0.79 -8.37 35.86
CA GLY A 479 1.42 -8.26 37.20
C GLY A 479 2.38 -7.08 37.26
N GLU A 480 3.28 -7.13 38.27
CA GLU A 480 4.38 -6.16 38.42
C GLU A 480 5.46 -6.35 37.36
N THR A 481 5.56 -7.53 36.79
CA THR A 481 6.48 -7.85 35.68
C THR A 481 5.75 -8.61 34.58
N LEU A 482 6.14 -8.35 33.33
CA LEU A 482 5.72 -9.09 32.14
C LEU A 482 6.94 -9.73 31.48
N THR A 483 6.87 -11.04 31.24
CA THR A 483 7.90 -11.74 30.45
C THR A 483 7.52 -11.70 28.99
N LEU A 484 8.38 -11.12 28.16
CA LEU A 484 8.28 -11.18 26.70
C LEU A 484 9.28 -12.20 26.18
N GLY A 485 8.80 -13.16 25.40
CA GLY A 485 9.64 -14.15 24.71
C GLY A 485 10.54 -13.51 23.67
N GLU A 486 11.37 -14.31 23.04
CA GLU A 486 12.20 -13.87 21.91
C GLU A 486 11.31 -13.33 20.77
N MET A 487 11.62 -12.13 20.27
CA MET A 487 10.81 -11.42 19.27
C MET A 487 9.31 -11.31 19.66
N GLY A 488 9.02 -11.34 20.96
CA GLY A 488 7.66 -11.29 21.47
C GLY A 488 7.15 -9.87 21.68
N MET A 489 5.84 -9.76 21.75
CA MET A 489 5.19 -8.48 22.05
C MET A 489 4.05 -8.64 23.07
N GLY A 490 3.64 -7.54 23.69
CA GLY A 490 2.45 -7.46 24.53
C GLY A 490 1.71 -6.16 24.25
N VAL A 491 0.38 -6.23 24.33
CA VAL A 491 -0.53 -5.09 24.18
C VAL A 491 -1.38 -5.00 25.43
N LEU A 492 -1.18 -3.97 26.23
CA LEU A 492 -1.82 -3.84 27.54
C LEU A 492 -2.92 -2.77 27.48
N GLU A 493 -4.14 -3.15 27.81
CA GLU A 493 -5.23 -2.19 27.97
C GLU A 493 -5.27 -1.66 29.42
N LEU A 494 -5.08 -0.35 29.55
CA LEU A 494 -5.15 0.30 30.86
C LEU A 494 -6.63 0.52 31.27
N LYS A 495 -6.89 0.37 32.56
CA LYS A 495 -8.22 0.70 33.08
C LYS A 495 -8.50 2.19 32.93
N PRO A 496 -9.75 2.57 32.63
CA PRO A 496 -10.15 3.99 32.69
C PRO A 496 -9.82 4.58 34.07
N GLU A 497 -9.39 5.83 34.09
CA GLU A 497 -9.16 6.58 35.35
C GLU A 497 -10.45 6.91 36.07
#